data_d860aa58c96014af8ae8d24adecddae2
#
_entry.id   d860aa58c96014af8ae8d24adecddae2
#
_cell.length_a   1.000
_cell.length_b   1.000
_cell.length_c   1.000
_cell.angle_alpha   90.00
_cell.angle_beta   90.00
_cell.angle_gamma   90.00
#
_symmetry.space_group_name_H-M   'P 1'
#
loop_
_entity.id
_entity.type
_entity.pdbx_description
1 polymer ?
#
loop_
_entity_poly.entity_id
_entity_poly.type
_entity_poly.pdbx_seq_one_letter_code
_entity_poly.pdbx_strand_id
1 'polypeptide(L)'
;MSNIPLPKPRQFKPRIKVDPDHGLWGFFPAQGKTLATPKETEEHGRAWSVEELRKKSWEDLHSLWWVCCRERNMLSTSRQELIRSKMGFGEREIDTRDEETQRAIKHVLTERYYTWQDAVGVAMSDPEINFEGAEGQVYTPSAYEDEVDVAEWTQPEAESEAAKQIDPVATEEQEAKIEKELKKQ
;
A
#
# COMPACT_ATOMS: atom_id res chain seq x y z
N MET A 1 32.02 7.98 53.29
CA MET A 1 31.18 7.15 52.36
C MET A 1 31.07 5.79 52.99
N SER A 2 29.87 5.31 53.25
CA SER A 2 29.61 4.00 53.87
C SER A 2 29.90 2.87 52.89
N ASN A 3 30.82 1.98 53.23
CA ASN A 3 31.14 0.76 52.45
C ASN A 3 30.05 -0.33 52.56
N ILE A 4 28.78 0.06 52.54
CA ILE A 4 27.66 -0.87 52.57
C ILE A 4 27.53 -1.48 51.16
N PRO A 5 27.71 -2.80 50.99
CA PRO A 5 27.56 -3.42 49.69
C PRO A 5 26.11 -3.33 49.26
N LEU A 6 25.87 -3.00 47.99
CA LEU A 6 24.53 -2.98 47.43
C LEU A 6 23.84 -4.36 47.55
N PRO A 7 22.58 -4.39 47.91
CA PRO A 7 21.87 -5.66 48.01
C PRO A 7 21.83 -6.38 46.64
N LYS A 8 22.21 -7.64 46.61
CA LYS A 8 22.14 -8.43 45.40
C LYS A 8 20.67 -8.77 45.08
N PRO A 9 20.25 -8.63 43.84
CA PRO A 9 18.90 -9.00 43.48
C PRO A 9 18.64 -10.50 43.78
N ARG A 10 17.51 -10.78 44.38
CA ARG A 10 17.10 -12.18 44.66
C ARG A 10 16.81 -12.90 43.34
N GLN A 11 17.50 -14.00 43.05
CA GLN A 11 17.18 -14.89 41.95
C GLN A 11 15.86 -15.59 42.26
N PHE A 12 14.79 -15.11 41.67
CA PHE A 12 13.47 -15.74 41.79
C PHE A 12 13.37 -16.86 40.72
N LYS A 13 13.18 -18.11 41.17
CA LYS A 13 12.84 -19.20 40.28
C LYS A 13 11.33 -19.42 40.38
N PRO A 14 10.55 -19.21 39.30
CA PRO A 14 9.11 -19.44 39.32
C PRO A 14 8.83 -20.92 39.57
N ARG A 15 7.85 -21.21 40.46
CA ARG A 15 7.39 -22.58 40.74
C ARG A 15 6.43 -23.10 39.65
N ILE A 16 5.80 -22.19 38.92
CA ILE A 16 4.82 -22.48 37.88
C ILE A 16 5.55 -22.57 36.56
N LYS A 17 5.35 -23.68 35.83
CA LYS A 17 5.80 -23.81 34.46
C LYS A 17 4.84 -23.03 33.58
N VAL A 18 5.37 -22.04 32.86
CA VAL A 18 4.60 -21.25 31.90
C VAL A 18 4.77 -21.90 30.53
N ASP A 19 3.65 -22.04 29.81
CA ASP A 19 3.66 -22.51 28.43
C ASP A 19 4.33 -21.42 27.54
N PRO A 20 5.38 -21.75 26.78
CA PRO A 20 6.05 -20.80 25.90
C PRO A 20 5.14 -20.33 24.75
N ASP A 21 4.18 -21.13 24.31
CA ASP A 21 3.32 -20.83 23.17
C ASP A 21 1.96 -20.25 23.57
N HIS A 22 1.82 -19.83 24.83
CA HIS A 22 0.56 -19.27 25.31
C HIS A 22 0.23 -17.95 24.61
N GLY A 23 -1.00 -17.80 24.10
CA GLY A 23 -1.45 -16.60 23.33
C GLY A 23 -1.31 -15.27 24.07
N LEU A 24 -1.26 -15.27 25.41
CA LEU A 24 -1.02 -14.05 26.20
C LEU A 24 0.39 -13.44 25.99
N TRP A 25 1.33 -14.18 25.42
CA TRP A 25 2.63 -13.62 25.07
C TRP A 25 2.52 -12.53 23.98
N GLY A 26 1.44 -12.52 23.21
CA GLY A 26 1.16 -11.45 22.25
C GLY A 26 0.96 -10.05 22.85
N PHE A 27 0.81 -9.96 24.18
CA PHE A 27 0.75 -8.66 24.89
C PHE A 27 2.13 -8.16 25.35
N PHE A 28 3.19 -8.91 25.08
CA PHE A 28 4.56 -8.59 25.50
C PHE A 28 5.48 -8.53 24.29
N PRO A 29 6.55 -7.69 24.31
CA PRO A 29 7.51 -7.59 23.21
C PRO A 29 8.21 -8.90 22.88
N ALA A 30 8.52 -9.68 23.91
CA ALA A 30 9.09 -11.02 23.79
C ALA A 30 8.76 -11.85 25.02
N GLN A 31 8.95 -13.18 24.93
CA GLN A 31 8.76 -14.07 26.08
C GLN A 31 9.67 -13.66 27.25
N GLY A 32 9.05 -13.46 28.40
CA GLY A 32 9.77 -13.03 29.61
C GLY A 32 10.29 -11.61 29.62
N LYS A 33 9.97 -10.81 28.61
CA LYS A 33 10.37 -9.42 28.47
C LYS A 33 9.15 -8.51 28.54
N THR A 34 9.09 -7.66 29.53
CA THR A 34 7.95 -6.75 29.75
C THR A 34 8.07 -5.42 29.01
N LEU A 35 9.30 -4.98 28.73
CA LEU A 35 9.60 -3.71 28.08
C LEU A 35 10.55 -3.93 26.90
N ALA A 36 10.33 -3.22 25.81
CA ALA A 36 11.28 -3.13 24.72
C ALA A 36 12.49 -2.26 25.14
N THR A 37 13.66 -2.52 24.57
CA THR A 37 14.81 -1.65 24.77
C THR A 37 14.68 -0.42 23.88
N PRO A 38 15.30 0.75 24.26
CA PRO A 38 15.27 1.95 23.41
C PRO A 38 15.71 1.70 21.96
N LYS A 39 16.70 0.82 21.77
CA LYS A 39 17.16 0.44 20.43
C LYS A 39 16.10 -0.26 19.61
N GLU A 40 15.39 -1.22 20.20
CA GLU A 40 14.26 -1.91 19.54
C GLU A 40 13.14 -0.94 19.23
N THR A 41 12.93 0.07 20.06
CA THR A 41 11.94 1.13 19.83
C THR A 41 12.33 2.03 18.65
N GLU A 42 13.63 2.36 18.53
CA GLU A 42 14.16 3.15 17.41
C GLU A 42 14.12 2.41 16.06
N GLU A 43 14.19 1.08 16.07
CA GLU A 43 14.11 0.24 14.87
C GLU A 43 12.71 0.20 14.24
N HIS A 44 11.69 0.64 14.95
CA HIS A 44 10.34 0.75 14.42
C HIS A 44 10.26 1.80 13.31
N GLY A 45 9.66 1.41 12.18
CA GLY A 45 9.51 2.30 11.03
C GLY A 45 8.50 3.43 11.25
N ARG A 46 8.20 4.16 10.18
CA ARG A 46 7.20 5.23 10.14
C ARG A 46 5.77 4.68 9.94
N ALA A 47 4.79 5.54 10.15
CA ALA A 47 3.39 5.25 9.78
C ALA A 47 3.24 5.05 8.27
N TRP A 48 2.27 4.25 7.87
CA TRP A 48 1.89 4.07 6.48
C TRP A 48 1.18 5.31 5.95
N SER A 49 1.58 5.78 4.77
CA SER A 49 0.89 6.88 4.11
C SER A 49 -0.40 6.41 3.43
N VAL A 50 -1.35 7.33 3.26
CA VAL A 50 -2.61 7.07 2.55
C VAL A 50 -2.35 6.61 1.11
N GLU A 51 -1.35 7.20 0.43
CA GLU A 51 -1.00 6.86 -0.95
C GLU A 51 -0.49 5.42 -1.10
N GLU A 52 0.28 4.95 -0.13
CA GLU A 52 0.77 3.56 -0.09
C GLU A 52 -0.38 2.59 0.15
N LEU A 53 -1.31 2.94 1.06
CA LEU A 53 -2.44 2.10 1.42
C LEU A 53 -3.51 2.02 0.31
N ARG A 54 -3.66 3.07 -0.53
CA ARG A 54 -4.56 3.02 -1.71
C ARG A 54 -4.21 1.89 -2.67
N LYS A 55 -2.93 1.49 -2.73
CA LYS A 55 -2.42 0.42 -3.61
C LYS A 55 -2.60 -0.99 -3.01
N LYS A 56 -3.10 -1.10 -1.78
CA LYS A 56 -3.26 -2.38 -1.07
C LYS A 56 -4.66 -2.96 -1.27
N SER A 57 -4.75 -4.29 -1.22
CA SER A 57 -6.05 -4.98 -1.26
C SER A 57 -6.86 -4.73 0.02
N TRP A 58 -8.13 -5.06 0.01
CA TRP A 58 -8.95 -5.00 1.22
C TRP A 58 -8.45 -5.96 2.31
N GLU A 59 -8.03 -7.15 1.90
CA GLU A 59 -7.50 -8.20 2.80
C GLU A 59 -6.21 -7.76 3.47
N ASP A 60 -5.30 -7.12 2.70
CA ASP A 60 -4.06 -6.56 3.25
C ASP A 60 -4.36 -5.45 4.26
N LEU A 61 -5.30 -4.55 3.96
CA LEU A 61 -5.70 -3.49 4.88
C LEU A 61 -6.33 -4.05 6.15
N HIS A 62 -7.15 -5.08 6.03
CA HIS A 62 -7.77 -5.77 7.16
C HIS A 62 -6.72 -6.46 8.03
N SER A 63 -5.76 -7.17 7.41
CA SER A 63 -4.66 -7.81 8.13
C SER A 63 -3.79 -6.78 8.85
N LEU A 64 -3.43 -5.69 8.18
CA LEU A 64 -2.65 -4.60 8.75
C LEU A 64 -3.38 -3.94 9.94
N TRP A 65 -4.69 -3.77 9.84
CA TRP A 65 -5.50 -3.25 10.94
C TRP A 65 -5.35 -4.10 12.21
N TRP A 66 -5.41 -5.43 12.09
CA TRP A 66 -5.27 -6.34 13.23
C TRP A 66 -3.84 -6.35 13.78
N VAL A 67 -2.83 -6.21 12.92
CA VAL A 67 -1.43 -6.07 13.36
C VAL A 67 -1.28 -4.80 14.21
N CYS A 68 -1.79 -3.66 13.76
CA CYS A 68 -1.78 -2.42 14.54
C CYS A 68 -2.54 -2.56 15.87
N CYS A 69 -3.70 -3.24 15.88
CA CYS A 69 -4.44 -3.49 17.11
C CYS A 69 -3.64 -4.30 18.12
N ARG A 70 -2.96 -5.36 17.64
CA ARG A 70 -2.10 -6.19 18.49
C ARG A 70 -0.93 -5.41 19.06
N GLU A 71 -0.28 -4.59 18.24
CA GLU A 71 0.84 -3.75 18.63
C GLU A 71 0.41 -2.71 19.68
N ARG A 72 -0.70 -2.03 19.47
CA ARG A 72 -1.27 -1.09 20.44
C ARG A 72 -1.62 -1.75 21.77
N ASN A 73 -2.14 -2.97 21.78
CA ASN A 73 -2.37 -3.73 23.00
C ASN A 73 -1.05 -4.01 23.74
N MET A 74 0.00 -4.41 23.03
CA MET A 74 1.34 -4.61 23.58
C MET A 74 1.90 -3.32 24.17
N LEU A 75 1.80 -2.20 23.43
CA LEU A 75 2.26 -0.88 23.89
C LEU A 75 1.49 -0.42 25.14
N SER A 76 0.19 -0.68 25.20
CA SER A 76 -0.62 -0.39 26.39
C SER A 76 -0.14 -1.15 27.63
N THR A 77 0.25 -2.44 27.46
CA THR A 77 0.83 -3.25 28.55
C THR A 77 2.19 -2.70 28.98
N SER A 78 3.06 -2.38 28.03
CA SER A 78 4.37 -1.79 28.30
C SER A 78 4.25 -0.43 28.98
N ARG A 79 3.29 0.41 28.56
CA ARG A 79 3.00 1.69 29.20
C ARG A 79 2.58 1.54 30.67
N GLN A 80 1.73 0.57 30.98
CA GLN A 80 1.35 0.27 32.38
C GLN A 80 2.57 -0.12 33.21
N GLU A 81 3.48 -0.90 32.65
CA GLU A 81 4.70 -1.32 33.30
C GLU A 81 5.67 -0.16 33.52
N LEU A 82 5.81 0.76 32.57
CA LEU A 82 6.60 1.98 32.70
C LEU A 82 6.08 2.87 33.83
N ILE A 83 4.75 3.05 33.92
CA ILE A 83 4.12 3.81 35.00
C ILE A 83 4.38 3.15 36.36
N ARG A 84 4.24 1.82 36.42
CA ARG A 84 4.50 1.05 37.65
C ARG A 84 5.94 1.14 38.11
N SER A 85 6.88 1.09 37.17
CA SER A 85 8.33 1.15 37.43
C SER A 85 8.84 2.56 37.63
N LYS A 86 8.00 3.60 37.45
CA LYS A 86 8.37 5.02 37.48
C LYS A 86 9.53 5.35 36.51
N MET A 87 9.63 4.59 35.43
CA MET A 87 10.56 4.86 34.33
C MET A 87 9.96 5.87 33.35
N GLY A 88 10.81 6.64 32.72
CA GLY A 88 10.36 7.70 31.82
C GLY A 88 9.73 7.20 30.51
N PHE A 89 9.55 8.10 29.59
CA PHE A 89 8.70 8.02 28.41
C PHE A 89 9.47 7.49 27.19
N GLY A 90 8.92 6.56 26.44
CA GLY A 90 9.53 6.12 25.17
C GLY A 90 8.54 5.62 24.14
N GLU A 91 7.34 5.21 24.56
CA GLU A 91 6.43 4.46 23.69
C GLU A 91 5.34 5.31 23.00
N ARG A 92 5.27 6.60 23.31
CA ARG A 92 4.24 7.49 22.75
C ARG A 92 4.36 7.62 21.23
N GLU A 93 5.58 7.63 20.70
CA GLU A 93 5.83 7.79 19.26
C GLU A 93 5.32 6.59 18.46
N ILE A 94 5.53 5.38 18.98
CA ILE A 94 5.06 4.16 18.33
C ILE A 94 3.52 4.08 18.34
N ASP A 95 2.90 4.40 19.48
CA ASP A 95 1.43 4.42 19.59
C ASP A 95 0.82 5.46 18.62
N THR A 96 1.44 6.64 18.50
CA THR A 96 1.03 7.65 17.53
C THR A 96 1.13 7.14 16.10
N ARG A 97 2.21 6.46 15.73
CA ARG A 97 2.41 5.85 14.43
C ARG A 97 1.31 4.84 14.09
N ASP A 98 0.95 3.98 15.03
CA ASP A 98 -0.09 2.98 14.83
C ASP A 98 -1.47 3.61 14.72
N GLU A 99 -1.75 4.69 15.48
CA GLU A 99 -2.96 5.47 15.33
C GLU A 99 -3.05 6.15 13.97
N GLU A 100 -1.97 6.74 13.48
CA GLU A 100 -1.91 7.37 12.16
C GLU A 100 -2.14 6.34 11.06
N THR A 101 -1.53 5.17 11.16
CA THR A 101 -1.76 4.05 10.22
C THR A 101 -3.22 3.61 10.23
N GLN A 102 -3.83 3.46 11.39
CA GLN A 102 -5.25 3.08 11.51
C GLN A 102 -6.18 4.16 10.95
N ARG A 103 -5.88 5.44 11.15
CA ARG A 103 -6.63 6.55 10.55
C ARG A 103 -6.51 6.53 9.03
N ALA A 104 -5.30 6.31 8.51
CA ALA A 104 -5.05 6.21 7.08
C ALA A 104 -5.80 5.04 6.43
N ILE A 105 -5.87 3.87 7.08
CA ILE A 105 -6.67 2.72 6.63
C ILE A 105 -8.15 3.09 6.54
N LYS A 106 -8.71 3.71 7.61
CA LYS A 106 -10.11 4.15 7.60
C LYS A 106 -10.37 5.15 6.48
N HIS A 107 -9.45 6.09 6.29
CA HIS A 107 -9.56 7.09 5.24
C HIS A 107 -9.67 6.44 3.85
N VAL A 108 -8.76 5.50 3.53
CA VAL A 108 -8.77 4.78 2.26
C VAL A 108 -10.06 3.98 2.05
N LEU A 109 -10.54 3.30 3.10
CA LEU A 109 -11.78 2.54 3.01
C LEU A 109 -13.00 3.45 2.83
N THR A 110 -13.00 4.63 3.46
CA THR A 110 -14.05 5.64 3.30
C THR A 110 -14.04 6.23 1.89
N GLU A 111 -12.85 6.54 1.34
CA GLU A 111 -12.70 6.97 -0.05
C GLU A 111 -13.28 5.94 -1.02
N ARG A 112 -12.96 4.65 -0.83
CA ARG A 112 -13.49 3.55 -1.66
C ARG A 112 -15.01 3.45 -1.56
N TYR A 113 -15.56 3.64 -0.38
CA TYR A 113 -17.01 3.61 -0.18
C TYR A 113 -17.71 4.73 -0.94
N TYR A 114 -17.22 5.98 -0.83
CA TYR A 114 -17.79 7.10 -1.57
C TYR A 114 -17.65 6.93 -3.08
N THR A 115 -16.48 6.50 -3.56
CA THR A 115 -16.26 6.23 -4.97
C THR A 115 -17.24 5.16 -5.49
N TRP A 116 -17.48 4.13 -4.71
CA TRP A 116 -18.47 3.10 -5.03
C TRP A 116 -19.89 3.69 -5.07
N GLN A 117 -20.25 4.51 -4.10
CA GLN A 117 -21.57 5.16 -4.03
C GLN A 117 -21.80 6.08 -5.23
N ASP A 118 -20.80 6.87 -5.60
CA ASP A 118 -20.84 7.73 -6.78
C ASP A 118 -20.97 6.90 -8.07
N ALA A 119 -20.22 5.83 -8.19
CA ALA A 119 -20.28 4.90 -9.31
C ALA A 119 -21.66 4.25 -9.44
N VAL A 120 -22.27 3.83 -8.33
CA VAL A 120 -23.65 3.30 -8.31
C VAL A 120 -24.64 4.36 -8.74
N GLY A 121 -24.47 5.61 -8.27
CA GLY A 121 -25.31 6.74 -8.67
C GLY A 121 -25.26 7.01 -10.18
N VAL A 122 -24.06 6.98 -10.76
CA VAL A 122 -23.87 7.10 -12.22
C VAL A 122 -24.51 5.93 -12.95
N ALA A 123 -24.24 4.70 -12.51
CA ALA A 123 -24.78 3.48 -13.10
C ALA A 123 -26.31 3.42 -13.06
N MET A 124 -26.95 3.94 -12.03
CA MET A 124 -28.43 4.03 -11.95
C MET A 124 -29.01 5.05 -12.95
N SER A 125 -28.25 6.03 -13.36
CA SER A 125 -28.65 7.03 -14.35
C SER A 125 -28.40 6.59 -15.79
N ASP A 126 -27.62 5.54 -15.98
CA ASP A 126 -27.25 5.01 -17.29
C ASP A 126 -28.33 4.05 -17.81
N PRO A 127 -28.96 4.33 -18.99
CA PRO A 127 -29.97 3.49 -19.55
C PRO A 127 -29.48 2.09 -20.00
N GLU A 128 -28.16 1.93 -20.15
CA GLU A 128 -27.54 0.66 -20.56
C GLU A 128 -27.36 -0.31 -19.39
N ILE A 129 -27.44 0.19 -18.14
CA ILE A 129 -27.23 -0.61 -16.93
C ILE A 129 -28.59 -0.90 -16.27
N ASN A 130 -28.91 -2.16 -16.18
CA ASN A 130 -30.16 -2.61 -15.54
C ASN A 130 -29.86 -3.52 -14.36
N PHE A 131 -29.98 -2.99 -13.13
CA PHE A 131 -29.75 -3.75 -11.90
C PHE A 131 -30.91 -4.72 -11.57
N GLU A 132 -32.09 -4.54 -12.17
CA GLU A 132 -33.29 -5.37 -11.95
C GLU A 132 -33.42 -6.48 -12.99
N GLY A 133 -32.48 -6.57 -13.96
CA GLY A 133 -32.49 -7.57 -15.01
C GLY A 133 -32.35 -8.99 -14.47
N ALA A 134 -32.96 -9.95 -15.18
CA ALA A 134 -32.87 -11.37 -14.86
C ALA A 134 -31.42 -11.84 -14.80
N GLU A 135 -31.14 -12.82 -13.93
CA GLU A 135 -29.82 -13.36 -13.59
C GLU A 135 -28.80 -13.35 -14.74
N GLY A 136 -27.83 -12.49 -14.66
CA GLY A 136 -26.59 -12.53 -15.44
C GLY A 136 -26.36 -11.43 -16.48
N GLN A 137 -27.33 -10.59 -16.81
CA GLN A 137 -27.17 -9.56 -17.82
C GLN A 137 -27.46 -8.16 -17.25
N VAL A 138 -26.44 -7.62 -16.56
CA VAL A 138 -26.51 -6.27 -15.97
C VAL A 138 -26.31 -5.18 -17.01
N TYR A 139 -25.57 -5.47 -18.09
CA TYR A 139 -25.20 -4.53 -19.12
C TYR A 139 -25.83 -4.93 -20.47
N THR A 140 -26.65 -4.04 -21.01
CA THR A 140 -27.22 -4.13 -22.37
C THR A 140 -26.68 -2.94 -23.15
N PRO A 141 -25.67 -3.15 -24.03
CA PRO A 141 -25.19 -2.06 -24.85
C PRO A 141 -26.33 -1.51 -25.69
N SER A 142 -26.47 -0.18 -25.70
CA SER A 142 -27.31 0.46 -26.72
C SER A 142 -26.72 0.06 -28.07
N ALA A 143 -27.57 -0.39 -28.99
CA ALA A 143 -27.16 -0.54 -30.36
C ALA A 143 -26.83 0.87 -30.86
N TYR A 144 -25.56 1.26 -30.74
CA TYR A 144 -25.05 2.36 -31.53
C TYR A 144 -25.27 1.87 -32.99
N GLU A 145 -26.25 2.44 -33.66
CA GLU A 145 -26.23 2.45 -35.12
C GLU A 145 -24.95 3.24 -35.43
N ASP A 146 -23.84 2.50 -35.54
CA ASP A 146 -22.63 3.01 -36.14
C ASP A 146 -22.97 3.32 -37.61
N GLU A 147 -23.65 4.43 -37.83
CA GLU A 147 -23.46 5.21 -39.05
C GLU A 147 -22.07 5.82 -39.02
N VAL A 148 -21.08 5.02 -38.68
CA VAL A 148 -19.71 5.26 -39.08
C VAL A 148 -19.72 4.98 -40.56
N ASP A 149 -19.77 6.03 -41.36
CA ASP A 149 -19.55 5.97 -42.79
C ASP A 149 -18.30 5.13 -43.05
N VAL A 150 -18.51 3.83 -43.33
CA VAL A 150 -17.44 2.88 -43.69
C VAL A 150 -16.72 3.39 -44.96
N ALA A 151 -17.32 4.35 -45.66
CA ALA A 151 -16.72 5.07 -46.77
C ALA A 151 -15.51 5.94 -46.40
N GLU A 152 -15.42 6.42 -45.16
CA GLU A 152 -14.29 7.26 -44.74
C GLU A 152 -13.03 6.45 -44.37
N TRP A 153 -13.22 5.19 -43.96
CA TRP A 153 -12.12 4.25 -43.66
C TRP A 153 -11.65 3.43 -44.85
N THR A 154 -12.39 3.47 -45.96
CA THR A 154 -12.06 2.78 -47.22
C THR A 154 -11.51 3.76 -48.27
N GLN A 155 -11.04 4.93 -47.90
CA GLN A 155 -10.23 5.71 -48.83
C GLN A 155 -8.85 5.07 -48.96
N PRO A 156 -8.53 4.64 -50.19
CA PRO A 156 -7.50 3.64 -50.38
C PRO A 156 -6.13 4.26 -50.29
N GLU A 157 -5.27 3.47 -49.87
CA GLU A 157 -3.90 3.22 -50.28
C GLU A 157 -3.30 3.95 -51.49
N ALA A 158 -4.06 4.80 -52.22
CA ALA A 158 -3.54 5.55 -53.37
C ALA A 158 -2.52 6.64 -53.01
N GLU A 159 -2.54 7.16 -51.75
CA GLU A 159 -1.51 8.09 -51.29
C GLU A 159 -0.29 7.42 -50.68
N SER A 160 -0.36 6.13 -50.35
CA SER A 160 0.78 5.40 -49.82
C SER A 160 1.72 4.88 -50.92
N GLU A 161 1.29 4.81 -52.19
CA GLU A 161 2.15 4.44 -53.30
C GLU A 161 2.98 5.62 -53.83
N ALA A 162 2.50 6.87 -53.65
CA ALA A 162 3.30 8.04 -53.98
C ALA A 162 4.49 8.27 -53.05
N ALA A 163 4.41 7.77 -51.82
CA ALA A 163 5.48 7.86 -50.82
C ALA A 163 6.57 6.77 -50.95
N LYS A 164 6.34 5.76 -51.78
CA LYS A 164 7.29 4.65 -52.01
C LYS A 164 8.21 4.79 -53.21
N GLN A 165 8.10 5.88 -53.98
CA GLN A 165 9.05 6.24 -55.00
C GLN A 165 10.05 7.31 -54.51
N ILE A 166 10.76 6.99 -53.42
CA ILE A 166 12.01 7.68 -53.09
C ILE A 166 13.08 6.89 -53.80
N ASP A 167 13.65 7.51 -54.87
CA ASP A 167 14.71 6.91 -55.67
C ASP A 167 15.89 6.46 -54.79
N PRO A 168 16.30 5.19 -54.87
CA PRO A 168 17.39 4.66 -54.06
C PRO A 168 18.74 5.36 -54.31
N VAL A 169 18.88 6.11 -55.41
CA VAL A 169 20.08 6.86 -55.74
C VAL A 169 20.35 8.05 -54.85
N ALA A 170 19.30 8.68 -54.26
CA ALA A 170 19.48 9.84 -53.37
C ALA A 170 20.01 9.49 -51.98
N THR A 171 19.80 8.28 -51.54
CA THR A 171 20.27 7.77 -50.24
C THR A 171 21.77 7.43 -50.25
N GLU A 172 22.26 6.87 -51.34
CA GLU A 172 23.69 6.52 -51.48
C GLU A 172 24.59 7.77 -51.57
N GLU A 173 24.11 8.85 -52.17
CA GLU A 173 24.86 10.11 -52.24
C GLU A 173 24.92 10.86 -50.87
N GLN A 174 23.93 10.66 -50.01
CA GLN A 174 23.93 11.25 -48.66
C GLN A 174 24.84 10.49 -47.72
N GLU A 175 24.83 9.18 -47.77
CA GLU A 175 25.73 8.33 -46.98
C GLU A 175 27.20 8.52 -47.36
N ALA A 176 27.49 8.69 -48.66
CA ALA A 176 28.85 8.96 -49.13
C ALA A 176 29.38 10.35 -48.73
N LYS A 177 28.49 11.33 -48.49
CA LYS A 177 28.88 12.64 -47.97
C LYS A 177 29.15 12.60 -46.47
N ILE A 178 28.35 11.89 -45.69
CA ILE A 178 28.53 11.72 -44.25
C ILE A 178 29.81 10.96 -43.94
N GLU A 179 30.15 9.93 -44.74
CA GLU A 179 31.38 9.17 -44.55
C GLU A 179 32.65 9.98 -44.89
N LYS A 180 32.54 10.95 -45.82
CA LYS A 180 33.68 11.83 -46.17
C LYS A 180 33.89 12.93 -45.13
N GLU A 181 32.85 13.36 -44.41
CA GLU A 181 33.00 14.34 -43.33
C GLU A 181 33.54 13.68 -42.04
N LEU A 182 33.16 12.45 -41.74
CA LEU A 182 33.66 11.68 -40.60
C LEU A 182 35.17 11.31 -40.72
N LYS A 183 35.70 11.24 -41.92
CA LYS A 183 37.13 10.96 -42.15
C LYS A 183 38.02 12.21 -42.12
N LYS A 184 37.45 13.40 -41.88
CA LYS A 184 38.17 14.68 -41.79
C LYS A 184 38.31 15.24 -40.38
N GLN A 185 37.74 14.55 -39.39
CA GLN A 185 37.98 14.80 -37.95
C GLN A 185 38.94 13.74 -37.41
#